data_c6097e9a350cb2a36f3a1e3fc19a21bf
#
_entry.id   c6097e9a350cb2a36f3a1e3fc19a21bf
#
_cell.length_a   1.000
_cell.length_b   1.000
_cell.length_c   1.000
_cell.angle_alpha   90.00
_cell.angle_beta   90.00
_cell.angle_gamma   90.00
#
_symmetry.space_group_name_H-M   'P 1'
#
loop_
_entity.id
_entity.type
_entity.pdbx_description
1 polymer ?
#
loop_
_entity_poly.entity_id
_entity_poly.type
_entity_poly.pdbx_seq_one_letter_code
_entity_poly.pdbx_strand_id
1 'polypeptide(L)'
;MLEQLKIAAYTRISVDLELDRDNTSIENQKTIIGDYCRLHFPTSTVDYYEDRDRSGYTFEQRPDYWQRLRPKLMRGDYDILIVKDLSRFSRRTGKGLAEFEDLAEKDIRIIAIGDDVDYYQDHIDDWMKIKLYFFVNEMPVTDASRKVSDVIASRQSKGEWICSVPYGYVITNSKKMTFEVDEAAAEVVRTVFR
;
A
#
# COMPACT_ATOMS: atom_id res chain seq x y z
N MET A 1 -3.09 12.81 37.04
CA MET A 1 -3.78 11.61 36.45
C MET A 1 -3.16 11.43 35.08
N LEU A 2 -2.61 10.26 34.76
CA LEU A 2 -2.18 9.97 33.38
C LEU A 2 -3.47 9.89 32.55
N GLU A 3 -3.61 10.73 31.52
CA GLU A 3 -4.74 10.71 30.62
C GLU A 3 -4.83 9.32 29.94
N GLN A 4 -6.02 8.75 29.96
CA GLN A 4 -6.29 7.48 29.32
C GLN A 4 -6.56 7.74 27.84
N LEU A 5 -5.48 7.76 27.02
CA LEU A 5 -5.55 7.99 25.60
C LEU A 5 -6.16 6.79 24.86
N LYS A 6 -6.92 7.05 23.82
CA LYS A 6 -7.45 6.06 22.89
C LYS A 6 -6.60 5.99 21.65
N ILE A 7 -6.00 4.85 21.41
CA ILE A 7 -5.03 4.65 20.33
C ILE A 7 -5.63 3.75 19.26
N ALA A 8 -5.59 4.19 18.02
CA ALA A 8 -5.83 3.35 16.85
C ALA A 8 -4.50 2.88 16.27
N ALA A 9 -4.30 1.58 16.19
CA ALA A 9 -3.14 0.95 15.54
C ALA A 9 -3.55 0.45 14.17
N TYR A 10 -2.91 0.96 13.11
CA TYR A 10 -3.18 0.53 11.75
C TYR A 10 -2.04 -0.27 11.15
N THR A 11 -2.37 -1.44 10.60
CA THR A 11 -1.43 -2.37 9.98
C THR A 11 -1.88 -2.71 8.55
N ARG A 12 -0.92 -2.92 7.63
CA ARG A 12 -1.22 -3.24 6.23
C ARG A 12 -0.16 -4.14 5.61
N ILE A 13 -0.62 -5.12 4.79
CA ILE A 13 0.22 -5.91 3.89
C ILE A 13 -0.31 -5.74 2.46
N SER A 14 0.59 -5.59 1.48
CA SER A 14 0.25 -5.61 0.06
C SER A 14 0.47 -7.00 -0.55
N VAL A 15 -0.22 -7.26 -1.69
CA VAL A 15 -0.10 -8.51 -2.46
C VAL A 15 1.29 -8.66 -3.09
N ASP A 16 2.01 -7.56 -3.30
CA ASP A 16 3.34 -7.56 -3.92
C ASP A 16 4.42 -8.11 -2.95
N LEU A 17 4.37 -9.41 -2.73
CA LEU A 17 5.27 -10.17 -1.84
C LEU A 17 6.77 -10.02 -2.18
N GLU A 18 7.13 -9.59 -3.39
CA GLU A 18 8.53 -9.47 -3.80
C GLU A 18 9.24 -8.23 -3.26
N LEU A 19 8.50 -7.16 -2.98
CA LEU A 19 9.04 -5.92 -2.41
C LEU A 19 9.01 -5.91 -0.87
N ASP A 20 8.25 -6.79 -0.24
CA ASP A 20 8.07 -6.87 1.21
C ASP A 20 8.80 -8.08 1.86
N ARG A 21 9.80 -8.66 1.20
CA ARG A 21 10.54 -9.83 1.70
C ARG A 21 11.26 -9.63 3.04
N ASP A 22 11.52 -8.38 3.41
CA ASP A 22 12.22 -8.06 4.66
C ASP A 22 11.26 -7.59 5.76
N ASN A 23 10.42 -8.48 6.26
CA ASN A 23 9.70 -8.27 7.52
C ASN A 23 8.36 -7.57 7.47
N THR A 24 7.27 -8.23 7.19
CA THR A 24 6.23 -7.65 8.01
C THR A 24 4.91 -8.35 7.88
N SER A 25 4.83 -9.51 8.45
CA SER A 25 3.54 -10.06 8.81
C SER A 25 2.76 -9.01 9.62
N ILE A 26 1.47 -8.98 9.52
CA ILE A 26 0.62 -8.11 10.34
C ILE A 26 0.91 -8.33 11.82
N GLU A 27 1.19 -9.57 12.22
CA GLU A 27 1.53 -9.95 13.59
C GLU A 27 2.81 -9.25 14.08
N ASN A 28 3.85 -9.18 13.23
CA ASN A 28 5.07 -8.45 13.58
C ASN A 28 4.82 -6.94 13.72
N GLN A 29 3.99 -6.34 12.83
CA GLN A 29 3.59 -4.95 12.97
C GLN A 29 2.84 -4.71 14.28
N LYS A 30 1.89 -5.58 14.63
CA LYS A 30 1.14 -5.51 15.90
C LYS A 30 2.06 -5.65 17.12
N THR A 31 3.04 -6.56 17.06
CA THR A 31 4.02 -6.73 18.14
C THR A 31 4.82 -5.45 18.36
N ILE A 32 5.39 -4.88 17.29
CA ILE A 32 6.16 -3.63 17.36
C ILE A 32 5.32 -2.48 17.93
N ILE A 33 4.08 -2.32 17.44
CA ILE A 33 3.17 -1.28 17.92
C ILE A 33 2.78 -1.54 19.38
N GLY A 34 2.47 -2.79 19.74
CA GLY A 34 2.11 -3.17 21.10
C GLY A 34 3.23 -2.94 22.11
N ASP A 35 4.48 -3.26 21.74
CA ASP A 35 5.65 -3.00 22.57
C ASP A 35 5.88 -1.49 22.77
N TYR A 36 5.75 -0.72 21.71
CA TYR A 36 5.83 0.73 21.77
C TYR A 36 4.74 1.33 22.67
N CYS A 37 3.49 0.89 22.50
CA CYS A 37 2.38 1.37 23.35
C CYS A 37 2.56 1.00 24.83
N ARG A 38 3.03 -0.21 25.14
CA ARG A 38 3.32 -0.61 26.54
C ARG A 38 4.38 0.28 27.19
N LEU A 39 5.38 0.68 26.41
CA LEU A 39 6.47 1.51 26.93
C LEU A 39 6.08 2.98 27.09
N HIS A 40 5.39 3.55 26.08
CA HIS A 40 5.13 4.99 26.02
C HIS A 40 3.72 5.39 26.49
N PHE A 41 2.75 4.46 26.43
CA PHE A 41 1.33 4.70 26.76
C PHE A 41 0.73 3.59 27.61
N PRO A 42 1.29 3.28 28.79
CA PRO A 42 0.95 2.08 29.58
C PRO A 42 -0.51 2.05 30.08
N THR A 43 -1.19 3.20 30.16
CA THR A 43 -2.58 3.31 30.62
C THR A 43 -3.60 3.42 29.51
N SER A 44 -3.15 3.43 28.25
CA SER A 44 -3.99 3.68 27.06
C SER A 44 -4.64 2.42 26.54
N THR A 45 -5.79 2.56 25.87
CA THR A 45 -6.42 1.48 25.12
C THR A 45 -5.99 1.49 23.68
N VAL A 46 -5.74 0.32 23.08
CA VAL A 46 -5.26 0.17 21.71
C VAL A 46 -6.21 -0.70 20.91
N ASP A 47 -6.83 -0.13 19.89
CA ASP A 47 -7.65 -0.85 18.91
C ASP A 47 -6.88 -1.07 17.62
N TYR A 48 -6.91 -2.31 17.10
CA TYR A 48 -6.18 -2.69 15.90
C TYR A 48 -7.10 -2.74 14.68
N TYR A 49 -6.62 -2.15 13.58
CA TYR A 49 -7.23 -2.18 12.26
C TYR A 49 -6.25 -2.76 11.25
N GLU A 50 -6.71 -3.63 10.36
CA GLU A 50 -5.81 -4.31 9.44
C GLU A 50 -6.39 -4.46 8.04
N ASP A 51 -5.61 -4.09 7.04
CA ASP A 51 -5.92 -4.34 5.64
C ASP A 51 -4.92 -5.33 5.06
N ARG A 52 -5.43 -6.52 4.67
CA ARG A 52 -4.66 -7.58 4.01
C ARG A 52 -4.84 -7.49 2.50
N ASP A 53 -3.78 -7.80 1.78
CA ASP A 53 -3.78 -7.85 0.31
C ASP A 53 -4.28 -6.56 -0.35
N ARG A 54 -3.94 -5.41 0.25
CA ARG A 54 -4.34 -4.09 -0.23
C ARG A 54 -3.14 -3.23 -0.59
N SER A 55 -3.26 -2.56 -1.73
CA SER A 55 -2.24 -1.63 -2.21
C SER A 55 -2.04 -0.46 -1.23
N GLY A 56 -0.78 -0.05 -1.06
CA GLY A 56 -0.43 1.19 -0.37
C GLY A 56 -0.79 2.45 -1.16
N TYR A 57 -1.28 2.32 -2.39
CA TYR A 57 -1.48 3.42 -3.33
C TYR A 57 -2.82 4.16 -3.17
N THR A 58 -3.88 3.45 -2.77
CA THR A 58 -5.24 4.00 -2.64
C THR A 58 -5.85 3.67 -1.28
N PHE A 59 -6.40 4.67 -0.60
CA PHE A 59 -7.08 4.49 0.69
C PHE A 59 -8.46 3.87 0.52
N GLU A 60 -9.17 4.23 -0.54
CA GLU A 60 -10.56 3.82 -0.79
C GLU A 60 -10.71 2.30 -0.96
N GLN A 61 -9.63 1.62 -1.34
CA GLN A 61 -9.59 0.15 -1.49
C GLN A 61 -9.23 -0.59 -0.20
N ARG A 62 -9.11 0.12 0.91
CA ARG A 62 -8.75 -0.42 2.22
C ARG A 62 -9.96 -0.38 3.14
N PRO A 63 -10.77 -1.47 3.23
CA PRO A 63 -12.05 -1.45 3.93
C PRO A 63 -11.90 -1.14 5.41
N ASP A 64 -10.89 -1.68 6.09
CA ASP A 64 -10.70 -1.42 7.51
C ASP A 64 -10.26 0.01 7.78
N TYR A 65 -9.36 0.57 6.96
CA TYR A 65 -9.00 1.97 7.08
C TYR A 65 -10.15 2.90 6.68
N TRP A 66 -10.64 2.78 5.44
CA TRP A 66 -11.55 3.76 4.85
C TRP A 66 -12.96 3.74 5.41
N GLN A 67 -13.50 2.51 5.65
CA GLN A 67 -14.89 2.36 6.09
C GLN A 67 -15.05 2.32 7.61
N ARG A 68 -14.03 1.85 8.35
CA ARG A 68 -14.12 1.62 9.79
C ARG A 68 -13.29 2.60 10.61
N LEU A 69 -11.99 2.74 10.31
CA LEU A 69 -11.07 3.54 11.10
C LEU A 69 -11.21 5.03 10.80
N ARG A 70 -11.09 5.45 9.55
CA ARG A 70 -11.13 6.86 9.15
C ARG A 70 -12.36 7.62 9.67
N PRO A 71 -13.59 7.11 9.55
CA PRO A 71 -14.76 7.78 10.10
C PRO A 71 -14.70 8.00 11.61
N LYS A 72 -14.06 7.09 12.35
CA LYS A 72 -13.87 7.21 13.80
C LYS A 72 -12.82 8.26 14.14
N LEU A 73 -11.69 8.28 13.41
CA LEU A 73 -10.67 9.32 13.53
C LEU A 73 -11.30 10.71 13.28
N MET A 74 -12.04 10.86 12.18
CA MET A 74 -12.69 12.13 11.83
C MET A 74 -13.73 12.61 12.85
N ARG A 75 -14.30 11.69 13.67
CA ARG A 75 -15.20 12.06 14.79
C ARG A 75 -14.47 12.35 16.10
N GLY A 76 -13.14 12.11 16.15
CA GLY A 76 -12.38 12.25 17.39
C GLY A 76 -12.60 11.10 18.37
N ASP A 77 -12.94 9.89 17.87
CA ASP A 77 -13.08 8.71 18.73
C ASP A 77 -11.70 8.20 19.24
N TYR A 78 -10.59 8.64 18.61
CA TYR A 78 -9.21 8.34 18.96
C TYR A 78 -8.37 9.59 19.07
N ASP A 79 -7.40 9.56 19.96
CA ASP A 79 -6.43 10.64 20.18
C ASP A 79 -5.17 10.45 19.34
N ILE A 80 -4.79 9.18 19.10
CA ILE A 80 -3.55 8.81 18.43
C ILE A 80 -3.81 7.77 17.34
N LEU A 81 -3.20 7.97 16.17
CA LEU A 81 -3.03 6.96 15.14
C LEU A 81 -1.58 6.48 15.13
N ILE A 82 -1.34 5.18 15.32
CA ILE A 82 0.00 4.58 15.25
C ILE A 82 0.10 3.63 14.06
N VAL A 83 1.18 3.77 13.31
CA VAL A 83 1.60 2.85 12.25
C VAL A 83 3.04 2.40 12.49
N LYS A 84 3.42 1.24 11.93
CA LYS A 84 4.82 0.81 12.00
C LYS A 84 5.74 1.79 11.27
N ASP A 85 5.39 2.17 10.04
CA ASP A 85 6.10 3.11 9.19
C ASP A 85 5.13 3.81 8.23
N LEU A 86 5.52 4.93 7.64
CA LEU A 86 4.70 5.72 6.72
C LEU A 86 4.34 4.97 5.44
N SER A 87 5.15 3.96 5.03
CA SER A 87 4.85 3.12 3.87
C SER A 87 3.61 2.23 4.10
N ARG A 88 3.30 1.90 5.37
CA ARG A 88 2.05 1.21 5.75
C ARG A 88 0.86 2.15 5.68
N PHE A 89 1.06 3.42 6.04
CA PHE A 89 0.03 4.44 5.91
C PHE A 89 -0.27 4.76 4.45
N SER A 90 0.72 5.22 3.67
CA SER A 90 0.56 5.46 2.23
C SER A 90 1.88 5.32 1.48
N ARG A 91 1.81 4.78 0.24
CA ARG A 91 2.92 4.80 -0.73
C ARG A 91 2.79 5.91 -1.76
N ARG A 92 1.68 6.67 -1.76
CA ARG A 92 1.45 7.77 -2.68
C ARG A 92 1.58 9.09 -1.93
N THR A 93 2.60 9.87 -2.28
CA THR A 93 2.94 11.14 -1.60
C THR A 93 1.75 12.07 -1.49
N GLY A 94 1.11 12.41 -2.61
CA GLY A 94 0.01 13.38 -2.60
C GLY A 94 -1.19 12.95 -1.74
N LYS A 95 -1.63 11.69 -1.85
CA LYS A 95 -2.75 11.18 -1.03
C LYS A 95 -2.36 10.98 0.44
N GLY A 96 -1.13 10.54 0.69
CA GLY A 96 -0.62 10.37 2.05
C GLY A 96 -0.54 11.68 2.81
N LEU A 97 -0.03 12.73 2.16
CA LEU A 97 0.07 14.06 2.76
C LEU A 97 -1.31 14.68 3.00
N ALA A 98 -2.23 14.59 2.02
CA ALA A 98 -3.59 15.12 2.20
C ALA A 98 -4.32 14.44 3.36
N GLU A 99 -4.24 13.11 3.46
CA GLU A 99 -4.85 12.38 4.59
C GLU A 99 -4.18 12.72 5.92
N PHE A 100 -2.86 12.96 5.90
CA PHE A 100 -2.12 13.38 7.08
C PHE A 100 -2.57 14.77 7.57
N GLU A 101 -2.78 15.71 6.63
CA GLU A 101 -3.31 17.05 6.91
C GLU A 101 -4.73 16.96 7.48
N ASP A 102 -5.62 16.17 6.84
CA ASP A 102 -6.99 15.96 7.31
C ASP A 102 -7.04 15.45 8.76
N LEU A 103 -6.15 14.52 9.13
CA LEU A 103 -6.07 13.97 10.48
C LEU A 103 -5.50 14.98 11.48
N ALA A 104 -4.47 15.72 11.07
CA ALA A 104 -3.86 16.75 11.91
C ALA A 104 -4.85 17.88 12.23
N GLU A 105 -5.69 18.28 11.27
CA GLU A 105 -6.78 19.25 11.50
C GLU A 105 -7.84 18.78 12.51
N LYS A 106 -7.86 17.48 12.81
CA LYS A 106 -8.72 16.87 13.84
C LYS A 106 -8.02 16.61 15.15
N ASP A 107 -6.84 17.22 15.35
CA ASP A 107 -5.99 17.04 16.53
C ASP A 107 -5.56 15.59 16.78
N ILE A 108 -5.56 14.74 15.74
CA ILE A 108 -5.07 13.37 15.83
C ILE A 108 -3.53 13.38 15.79
N ARG A 109 -2.90 12.91 16.87
CA ARG A 109 -1.46 12.67 16.88
C ARG A 109 -1.12 11.44 16.04
N ILE A 110 -0.13 11.56 15.13
CA ILE A 110 0.23 10.49 14.20
C ILE A 110 1.66 10.04 14.49
N ILE A 111 1.82 8.75 14.80
CA ILE A 111 3.12 8.15 15.14
C ILE A 111 3.47 7.09 14.10
N ALA A 112 4.65 7.21 13.47
CA ALA A 112 5.24 6.18 12.62
C ALA A 112 6.56 5.73 13.25
N ILE A 113 6.54 4.57 13.92
CA ILE A 113 7.61 4.11 14.81
C ILE A 113 8.94 3.92 14.06
N GLY A 114 8.93 3.24 12.92
CA GLY A 114 10.11 2.91 12.14
C GLY A 114 10.76 4.11 11.44
N ASP A 115 9.98 5.17 11.22
CA ASP A 115 10.45 6.42 10.59
C ASP A 115 10.81 7.48 11.63
N ASP A 116 10.67 7.18 12.93
CA ASP A 116 10.86 8.12 14.03
C ASP A 116 10.06 9.43 13.80
N VAL A 117 8.78 9.27 13.45
CA VAL A 117 7.84 10.37 13.26
C VAL A 117 6.83 10.35 14.39
N ASP A 118 6.67 11.49 15.04
CA ASP A 118 5.69 11.75 16.07
C ASP A 118 5.10 13.14 15.83
N TYR A 119 4.01 13.17 15.06
CA TYR A 119 3.42 14.41 14.55
C TYR A 119 2.13 14.77 15.27
N TYR A 120 2.06 16.03 15.71
CA TYR A 120 0.86 16.70 16.18
C TYR A 120 0.93 18.18 15.77
N GLN A 121 -0.20 18.89 15.81
CA GLN A 121 -0.40 20.18 15.15
C GLN A 121 0.67 21.26 15.47
N ASP A 122 1.32 21.21 16.64
CA ASP A 122 2.32 22.19 17.04
C ASP A 122 3.77 21.83 16.63
N HIS A 123 4.01 20.67 16.03
CA HIS A 123 5.33 20.20 15.59
C HIS A 123 5.58 20.44 14.11
N ILE A 124 5.87 21.67 13.73
CA ILE A 124 6.13 22.09 12.33
C ILE A 124 7.44 21.50 11.79
N ASP A 125 8.42 21.23 12.62
CA ASP A 125 9.76 20.76 12.20
C ASP A 125 9.73 19.38 11.54
N ASP A 126 8.79 18.51 11.90
CA ASP A 126 8.66 17.18 11.31
C ASP A 126 7.96 17.17 9.93
N TRP A 127 7.29 18.26 9.52
CA TRP A 127 6.55 18.28 8.27
C TRP A 127 7.43 18.09 7.03
N MET A 128 8.63 18.67 7.02
CA MET A 128 9.59 18.46 5.93
C MET A 128 10.08 17.01 5.90
N LYS A 129 10.36 16.43 7.06
CA LYS A 129 10.77 15.03 7.23
C LYS A 129 9.68 14.09 6.71
N ILE A 130 8.43 14.33 7.06
CA ILE A 130 7.26 13.56 6.61
C ILE A 130 7.14 13.60 5.08
N LYS A 131 7.22 14.78 4.46
CA LYS A 131 7.21 14.93 3.00
C LYS A 131 8.32 14.14 2.32
N LEU A 132 9.52 14.18 2.87
CA LEU A 132 10.66 13.44 2.35
C LEU A 132 10.45 11.92 2.43
N TYR A 133 9.95 11.41 3.55
CA TYR A 133 9.64 9.98 3.70
C TYR A 133 8.58 9.51 2.71
N PHE A 134 7.50 10.25 2.54
CA PHE A 134 6.49 9.91 1.52
C PHE A 134 7.08 9.90 0.11
N PHE A 135 7.90 10.89 -0.23
CA PHE A 135 8.57 10.95 -1.53
C PHE A 135 9.50 9.76 -1.75
N VAL A 136 10.34 9.43 -0.78
CA VAL A 136 11.26 8.27 -0.87
C VAL A 136 10.49 6.95 -0.97
N ASN A 137 9.39 6.81 -0.24
CA ASN A 137 8.56 5.61 -0.28
C ASN A 137 7.80 5.42 -1.62
N GLU A 138 7.55 6.50 -2.39
CA GLU A 138 6.92 6.44 -3.71
C GLU A 138 7.91 6.11 -4.84
N MET A 139 9.17 6.50 -4.71
CA MET A 139 10.20 6.33 -5.76
C MET A 139 10.36 4.89 -6.27
N PRO A 140 10.46 3.85 -5.42
CA PRO A 140 10.65 2.47 -5.91
C PRO A 140 9.49 1.97 -6.76
N VAL A 141 8.26 2.40 -6.46
CA VAL A 141 7.05 1.98 -7.19
C VAL A 141 7.02 2.62 -8.58
N THR A 142 7.35 3.91 -8.68
CA THR A 142 7.40 4.64 -9.95
C THR A 142 8.53 4.13 -10.85
N ASP A 143 9.69 3.84 -10.29
CA ASP A 143 10.84 3.30 -11.03
C ASP A 143 10.58 1.88 -11.53
N ALA A 144 10.00 1.02 -10.74
CA ALA A 144 9.61 -0.34 -11.15
C ALA A 144 8.58 -0.28 -12.28
N SER A 145 7.54 0.54 -12.15
CA SER A 145 6.50 0.72 -13.17
C SER A 145 7.11 1.22 -14.49
N ARG A 146 8.00 2.23 -14.44
CA ARG A 146 8.68 2.74 -15.64
C ARG A 146 9.52 1.68 -16.32
N LYS A 147 10.35 0.93 -15.55
CA LYS A 147 11.17 -0.16 -16.09
C LYS A 147 10.35 -1.24 -16.78
N VAL A 148 9.22 -1.63 -16.17
CA VAL A 148 8.31 -2.61 -16.78
C VAL A 148 7.70 -2.05 -18.07
N SER A 149 7.24 -0.81 -18.07
CA SER A 149 6.68 -0.15 -19.26
C SER A 149 7.71 -0.05 -20.38
N ASP A 150 8.96 0.30 -20.09
CA ASP A 150 10.05 0.38 -21.06
C ASP A 150 10.36 -0.99 -21.69
N VAL A 151 10.37 -2.06 -20.87
CA VAL A 151 10.55 -3.44 -21.35
C VAL A 151 9.39 -3.86 -22.26
N ILE A 152 8.14 -3.56 -21.86
CA ILE A 152 6.95 -3.83 -22.66
C ILE A 152 7.03 -3.09 -24.01
N ALA A 153 7.28 -1.79 -23.99
CA ALA A 153 7.42 -0.98 -25.20
C ALA A 153 8.53 -1.49 -26.14
N SER A 154 9.69 -1.86 -25.56
CA SER A 154 10.80 -2.43 -26.33
C SER A 154 10.42 -3.77 -26.98
N ARG A 155 9.70 -4.64 -26.32
CA ARG A 155 9.21 -5.90 -26.88
C ARG A 155 8.17 -5.70 -27.96
N GLN A 156 7.21 -4.80 -27.72
CA GLN A 156 6.18 -4.44 -28.70
C GLN A 156 6.79 -3.86 -29.98
N SER A 157 7.80 -2.99 -29.86
CA SER A 157 8.50 -2.42 -31.04
C SER A 157 9.24 -3.47 -31.88
N LYS A 158 9.60 -4.60 -31.28
CA LYS A 158 10.18 -5.76 -31.98
C LYS A 158 9.14 -6.75 -32.51
N GLY A 159 7.85 -6.47 -32.34
CA GLY A 159 6.76 -7.37 -32.73
C GLY A 159 6.62 -8.61 -31.82
N GLU A 160 7.24 -8.59 -30.63
CA GLU A 160 7.12 -9.70 -29.68
C GLU A 160 5.78 -9.64 -28.97
N TRP A 161 5.10 -10.78 -28.89
CA TRP A 161 3.87 -10.92 -28.10
C TRP A 161 4.22 -11.06 -26.62
N ILE A 162 3.51 -10.32 -25.76
CA ILE A 162 3.81 -10.25 -24.31
C ILE A 162 2.68 -10.70 -23.38
N CYS A 163 1.55 -11.09 -23.96
CA CYS A 163 0.39 -11.56 -23.21
C CYS A 163 0.15 -13.06 -23.45
N SER A 164 -0.82 -13.65 -22.75
CA SER A 164 -1.35 -14.95 -23.12
C SER A 164 -1.88 -14.92 -24.56
N VAL A 165 -1.65 -15.95 -25.33
CA VAL A 165 -2.20 -16.02 -26.70
C VAL A 165 -3.71 -16.13 -26.68
N PRO A 166 -4.41 -15.49 -27.63
CA PRO A 166 -5.85 -15.63 -27.79
C PRO A 166 -6.26 -17.09 -28.07
N TYR A 167 -7.50 -17.44 -27.75
CA TYR A 167 -8.05 -18.74 -28.12
C TYR A 167 -7.98 -18.93 -29.65
N GLY A 168 -7.54 -20.09 -30.09
CA GLY A 168 -7.28 -20.39 -31.51
C GLY A 168 -5.77 -20.36 -31.86
N TYR A 169 -4.91 -20.08 -30.89
CA TYR A 169 -3.45 -20.09 -31.06
C TYR A 169 -2.78 -20.88 -29.94
N VAL A 170 -1.62 -21.46 -30.23
CA VAL A 170 -0.77 -22.19 -29.28
C VAL A 170 0.66 -21.62 -29.29
N ILE A 171 1.25 -21.52 -28.11
CA ILE A 171 2.64 -21.06 -27.99
C ILE A 171 3.57 -22.18 -28.42
N THR A 172 4.37 -21.94 -29.48
CA THR A 172 5.37 -22.89 -29.96
C THR A 172 6.72 -22.69 -29.33
N ASN A 173 7.05 -21.47 -28.92
CA ASN A 173 8.27 -21.16 -28.19
C ASN A 173 8.04 -20.11 -27.11
N SER A 174 7.99 -20.54 -25.86
CA SER A 174 7.75 -19.66 -24.70
C SER A 174 8.87 -18.62 -24.47
N LYS A 175 10.12 -18.91 -24.88
CA LYS A 175 11.22 -17.95 -24.72
C LYS A 175 11.20 -16.84 -25.74
N LYS A 176 10.78 -17.14 -26.98
CA LYS A 176 10.67 -16.17 -28.07
C LYS A 176 9.25 -15.63 -28.23
N MET A 177 8.29 -16.16 -27.44
CA MET A 177 6.86 -15.82 -27.51
C MET A 177 6.32 -15.91 -28.94
N THR A 178 6.72 -16.95 -29.68
CA THR A 178 6.14 -17.29 -30.99
C THR A 178 4.95 -18.20 -30.79
N PHE A 179 3.94 -18.04 -31.63
CA PHE A 179 2.72 -18.83 -31.60
C PHE A 179 2.28 -19.22 -33.01
N GLU A 180 1.55 -20.31 -33.10
CA GLU A 180 0.98 -20.81 -34.35
C GLU A 180 -0.53 -21.02 -34.19
N VAL A 181 -1.24 -21.20 -35.28
CA VAL A 181 -2.69 -21.45 -35.26
C VAL A 181 -2.92 -22.86 -34.73
N ASP A 182 -3.76 -22.98 -33.71
CA ASP A 182 -4.39 -24.24 -33.31
C ASP A 182 -5.62 -24.48 -34.20
N GLU A 183 -5.47 -25.31 -35.22
CA GLU A 183 -6.55 -25.46 -36.21
C GLU A 183 -7.85 -25.97 -35.58
N ALA A 184 -7.80 -26.82 -34.57
CA ALA A 184 -9.01 -27.32 -33.89
C ALA A 184 -9.75 -26.17 -33.15
N ALA A 185 -9.04 -25.35 -32.41
CA ALA A 185 -9.60 -24.23 -31.71
C ALA A 185 -9.97 -23.07 -32.68
N ALA A 186 -9.18 -22.87 -33.73
CA ALA A 186 -9.44 -21.84 -34.73
C ALA A 186 -10.72 -22.11 -35.54
N GLU A 187 -11.07 -23.37 -35.77
CA GLU A 187 -12.32 -23.73 -36.47
C GLU A 187 -13.57 -23.33 -35.63
N VAL A 188 -13.50 -23.48 -34.33
CA VAL A 188 -14.55 -23.00 -33.42
C VAL A 188 -14.67 -21.46 -33.52
N VAL A 189 -13.57 -20.73 -33.51
CA VAL A 189 -13.59 -19.28 -33.68
C VAL A 189 -14.20 -18.86 -35.02
N ARG A 190 -13.75 -19.48 -36.11
CA ARG A 190 -14.32 -19.25 -37.46
C ARG A 190 -15.83 -19.51 -37.54
N THR A 191 -16.33 -20.49 -36.78
CA THR A 191 -17.75 -20.81 -36.71
C THR A 191 -18.56 -19.76 -35.96
N VAL A 192 -18.00 -19.18 -34.89
CA VAL A 192 -18.66 -18.15 -34.09
C VAL A 192 -18.76 -16.82 -34.84
N PHE A 193 -17.80 -16.50 -35.71
CA PHE A 193 -17.72 -15.24 -36.45
C PHE A 193 -18.20 -15.33 -37.90
N ARG A 194 -18.85 -16.42 -38.31
CA ARG A 194 -19.57 -16.55 -39.60
C ARG A 194 -21.04 -16.18 -39.42
#